data_aa9502caad22b810587ed6c88e7cbd33
#
_entry.id   aa9502caad22b810587ed6c88e7cbd33
#
_cell.length_a   1.000
_cell.length_b   1.000
_cell.length_c   1.000
_cell.angle_alpha   90.00
_cell.angle_beta   90.00
_cell.angle_gamma   90.00
#
_symmetry.space_group_name_H-M   'P 1'
#
loop_
_entity.id
_entity.type
_entity.pdbx_description
1 polymer ?
#
loop_
_entity_poly.entity_id
_entity_poly.type
_entity_poly.pdbx_seq_one_letter_code
_entity_poly.pdbx_strand_id
1 'polypeptide(L)'
;ERYFKQYFKNKDGTSMLLNDITPSVASGYWDWRIGFWDSVEGKALQKYNAKRRGAKTRGTNNARKAPATKTLLMEQSALNQIFYDAFERGRLQQVFKLKAPAKNRTPTRRAGFDAEEYATLTRYLRSYRDCVGVFADKRLNAWHKMQRQQMYYFVLFLANSGLRVGEAREMLWSDIKFDVAVDGSDSVIAEVRVSKATKKGEARFVQTQPNANSLLKRWRETSPYNKHNDLVWFGQVDAETREVRKFVDLNRGFQIFLKRVPYNERVDGLLYDRDGDKRSLYSLRHTYATLRLEKGDVSVYDLAMNMGCKVAQIENHYSHVLTQQRRHEITKTKRKTAAVVEDVVDAEDGFALEALKRFRRGELSEAALLEIMKLPQ
;
A
#
# COMPACT_ATOMS: atom_id res chain seq x y z
N GLU A 1 -11.93 -15.03 -19.73
CA GLU A 1 -12.10 -15.90 -20.90
C GLU A 1 -12.39 -17.35 -20.51
N ARG A 2 -11.55 -18.00 -19.68
CA ARG A 2 -11.69 -19.45 -19.33
C ARG A 2 -13.06 -19.81 -18.75
N TYR A 3 -13.57 -19.04 -17.77
CA TYR A 3 -14.84 -19.34 -17.12
C TYR A 3 -16.02 -19.04 -18.04
N PHE A 4 -15.95 -18.03 -18.87
CA PHE A 4 -16.99 -17.71 -19.84
C PHE A 4 -17.13 -18.83 -20.86
N LYS A 5 -16.03 -19.33 -21.42
CA LYS A 5 -16.03 -20.47 -22.35
C LYS A 5 -16.51 -21.78 -21.71
N GLN A 6 -16.39 -21.94 -20.39
CA GLN A 6 -16.89 -23.14 -19.69
C GLN A 6 -18.39 -23.07 -19.41
N TYR A 7 -18.89 -21.89 -19.09
CA TYR A 7 -20.30 -21.71 -18.77
C TYR A 7 -21.19 -21.66 -20.02
N PHE A 8 -20.81 -20.84 -20.99
CA PHE A 8 -21.58 -20.69 -22.24
C PHE A 8 -21.26 -21.81 -23.24
N LYS A 9 -21.61 -23.04 -22.86
CA LYS A 9 -21.49 -24.23 -23.66
C LYS A 9 -22.82 -24.98 -23.76
N ASN A 10 -23.05 -25.60 -24.94
CA ASN A 10 -24.15 -26.52 -25.11
C ASN A 10 -23.88 -27.86 -24.42
N LYS A 11 -24.88 -28.72 -24.33
CA LYS A 11 -24.76 -30.08 -23.74
C LYS A 11 -23.75 -30.95 -24.44
N ASP A 12 -23.54 -30.77 -25.78
CA ASP A 12 -22.56 -31.46 -26.61
C ASP A 12 -21.13 -30.91 -26.47
N GLY A 13 -20.93 -29.85 -25.65
CA GLY A 13 -19.64 -29.20 -25.41
C GLY A 13 -19.25 -28.12 -26.42
N THR A 14 -20.08 -27.87 -27.44
CA THR A 14 -19.89 -26.78 -28.40
C THR A 14 -20.15 -25.44 -27.73
N SER A 15 -19.61 -24.35 -28.30
CA SER A 15 -19.88 -22.98 -27.78
C SER A 15 -21.35 -22.59 -28.07
N MET A 16 -22.02 -22.05 -27.09
CA MET A 16 -23.37 -21.51 -27.25
C MET A 16 -23.35 -20.32 -28.21
N LEU A 17 -24.30 -20.25 -29.14
CA LEU A 17 -24.44 -19.08 -29.99
C LEU A 17 -24.97 -17.88 -29.20
N LEU A 18 -24.59 -16.66 -29.60
CA LEU A 18 -25.01 -15.44 -28.90
C LEU A 18 -26.54 -15.30 -28.86
N ASN A 19 -27.23 -15.70 -29.92
CA ASN A 19 -28.70 -15.64 -29.98
C ASN A 19 -29.40 -16.62 -29.02
N ASP A 20 -28.70 -17.66 -28.57
CA ASP A 20 -29.22 -18.66 -27.64
C ASP A 20 -29.00 -18.23 -26.17
N ILE A 21 -28.21 -17.17 -25.96
CA ILE A 21 -27.95 -16.63 -24.62
C ILE A 21 -29.12 -15.73 -24.21
N THR A 22 -30.07 -16.30 -23.49
CA THR A 22 -31.17 -15.54 -22.89
C THR A 22 -30.70 -14.78 -21.62
N PRO A 23 -31.43 -13.73 -21.18
CA PRO A 23 -31.14 -13.08 -19.89
C PRO A 23 -31.08 -14.04 -18.69
N SER A 24 -31.93 -15.08 -18.70
CA SER A 24 -31.93 -16.11 -17.66
C SER A 24 -30.64 -16.95 -17.67
N VAL A 25 -30.20 -17.41 -18.85
CA VAL A 25 -28.93 -18.12 -19.02
C VAL A 25 -27.77 -17.23 -18.57
N ALA A 26 -27.76 -15.99 -18.99
CA ALA A 26 -26.67 -15.08 -18.65
C ALA A 26 -26.59 -14.79 -17.13
N SER A 27 -27.73 -14.60 -16.43
CA SER A 27 -27.78 -14.38 -14.99
C SER A 27 -27.39 -15.61 -14.18
N GLY A 28 -27.72 -16.82 -14.65
CA GLY A 28 -27.29 -18.08 -14.03
C GLY A 28 -25.78 -18.28 -13.95
N TYR A 29 -25.01 -17.50 -14.71
CA TYR A 29 -23.55 -17.51 -14.63
C TYR A 29 -23.02 -17.26 -13.20
N TRP A 30 -23.67 -16.43 -12.41
CA TRP A 30 -23.17 -16.08 -11.09
C TRP A 30 -23.24 -17.24 -10.10
N ASP A 31 -24.35 -17.97 -10.07
CA ASP A 31 -24.52 -19.12 -9.17
C ASP A 31 -23.56 -20.23 -9.56
N TRP A 32 -23.46 -20.53 -10.87
CA TRP A 32 -22.48 -21.47 -11.39
C TRP A 32 -21.04 -21.02 -11.03
N ARG A 33 -20.72 -19.75 -11.20
CA ARG A 33 -19.37 -19.22 -10.96
C ARG A 33 -18.95 -19.27 -9.50
N ILE A 34 -19.87 -19.00 -8.60
CA ILE A 34 -19.64 -19.08 -7.16
C ILE A 34 -19.42 -20.53 -6.73
N GLY A 35 -20.27 -21.44 -7.20
CA GLY A 35 -20.19 -22.87 -6.89
C GLY A 35 -19.16 -23.67 -7.68
N PHE A 36 -18.51 -23.06 -8.70
CA PHE A 36 -17.65 -23.79 -9.65
C PHE A 36 -16.58 -24.67 -9.00
N TRP A 37 -15.92 -24.20 -7.97
CA TRP A 37 -14.83 -24.96 -7.32
C TRP A 37 -15.33 -26.12 -6.44
N ASP A 38 -16.60 -26.14 -6.10
CA ASP A 38 -17.28 -27.22 -5.36
C ASP A 38 -17.87 -28.26 -6.31
N SER A 39 -18.00 -27.94 -7.60
CA SER A 39 -18.48 -28.83 -8.63
C SER A 39 -17.48 -29.97 -8.94
N VAL A 40 -17.93 -31.01 -9.57
CA VAL A 40 -17.12 -32.16 -10.04
C VAL A 40 -16.02 -31.68 -10.99
N GLU A 41 -16.37 -30.82 -11.95
CA GLU A 41 -15.43 -30.25 -12.92
C GLU A 41 -14.37 -29.37 -12.27
N GLY A 42 -14.76 -28.50 -11.34
CA GLY A 42 -13.87 -27.63 -10.58
C GLY A 42 -12.86 -28.44 -9.76
N LYS A 43 -13.33 -29.49 -9.08
CA LYS A 43 -12.49 -30.42 -8.30
C LYS A 43 -11.52 -31.21 -9.21
N ALA A 44 -11.99 -31.71 -10.34
CA ALA A 44 -11.14 -32.40 -11.33
C ALA A 44 -10.05 -31.49 -11.87
N LEU A 45 -10.40 -30.26 -12.21
CA LEU A 45 -9.46 -29.25 -12.69
C LEU A 45 -8.42 -28.85 -11.64
N GLN A 46 -8.82 -28.79 -10.38
CA GLN A 46 -7.91 -28.52 -9.26
C GLN A 46 -6.87 -29.62 -9.09
N LYS A 47 -7.31 -30.91 -9.16
CA LYS A 47 -6.43 -32.09 -9.14
C LYS A 47 -5.44 -32.07 -10.32
N TYR A 48 -5.93 -31.80 -11.53
CA TYR A 48 -5.10 -31.74 -12.73
C TYR A 48 -4.00 -30.65 -12.61
N ASN A 49 -4.36 -29.45 -12.17
CA ASN A 49 -3.40 -28.37 -12.00
C ASN A 49 -2.37 -28.65 -10.89
N ALA A 50 -2.75 -29.35 -9.83
CA ALA A 50 -1.83 -29.79 -8.79
C ALA A 50 -0.81 -30.79 -9.32
N LYS A 51 -1.26 -31.79 -10.10
CA LYS A 51 -0.39 -32.79 -10.75
C LYS A 51 0.60 -32.15 -11.73
N ARG A 52 0.14 -31.21 -12.58
CA ARG A 52 0.99 -30.53 -13.57
C ARG A 52 2.10 -29.67 -12.93
N ARG A 53 1.92 -29.20 -11.71
CA ARG A 53 2.91 -28.39 -10.97
C ARG A 53 3.89 -29.23 -10.16
N GLY A 54 3.87 -30.55 -10.28
CA GLY A 54 4.72 -31.44 -9.50
C GLY A 54 4.53 -31.31 -7.97
N ALA A 55 3.37 -30.77 -7.56
CA ALA A 55 3.04 -30.62 -6.16
C ALA A 55 2.82 -32.02 -5.58
N LYS A 56 3.84 -32.56 -4.90
CA LYS A 56 3.62 -33.64 -3.94
C LYS A 56 2.46 -33.21 -3.05
N THR A 57 1.46 -34.06 -2.92
CA THR A 57 0.22 -33.87 -2.15
C THR A 57 0.51 -33.45 -0.70
N ARG A 58 0.89 -32.20 -0.50
CA ARG A 58 0.81 -31.55 0.81
C ARG A 58 -0.59 -30.99 0.93
N GLY A 59 -1.28 -31.48 1.93
CA GLY A 59 -2.64 -31.26 2.35
C GLY A 59 -3.42 -30.14 1.63
N THR A 60 -4.65 -30.43 1.34
CA THR A 60 -5.67 -29.70 0.59
C THR A 60 -6.02 -28.28 1.10
N ASN A 61 -5.17 -27.65 1.90
CA ASN A 61 -5.43 -26.31 2.45
C ASN A 61 -5.38 -25.16 1.42
N ASN A 62 -5.11 -25.46 0.15
CA ASN A 62 -5.20 -24.52 -0.98
C ASN A 62 -6.41 -24.79 -1.90
N ALA A 63 -7.50 -25.35 -1.35
CA ALA A 63 -8.76 -25.43 -2.07
C ALA A 63 -9.14 -24.04 -2.57
N ARG A 64 -9.37 -23.90 -3.89
CA ARG A 64 -9.82 -22.64 -4.46
C ARG A 64 -11.23 -22.37 -3.93
N LYS A 65 -11.38 -21.24 -3.25
CA LYS A 65 -12.66 -20.77 -2.70
C LYS A 65 -13.49 -20.06 -3.77
N ALA A 66 -14.73 -19.82 -3.44
CA ALA A 66 -15.58 -18.92 -4.22
C ALA A 66 -14.85 -17.61 -4.57
N PRO A 67 -15.12 -17.01 -5.73
CA PRO A 67 -14.43 -15.79 -6.16
C PRO A 67 -14.74 -14.64 -5.21
N ALA A 68 -13.73 -13.78 -4.97
CA ALA A 68 -13.93 -12.55 -4.21
C ALA A 68 -14.89 -11.60 -4.97
N THR A 69 -15.66 -10.79 -4.25
CA THR A 69 -16.59 -9.79 -4.80
C THR A 69 -15.94 -8.94 -5.91
N LYS A 70 -14.69 -8.50 -5.71
CA LYS A 70 -13.96 -7.74 -6.74
C LYS A 70 -13.77 -8.53 -8.03
N THR A 71 -13.53 -9.83 -7.95
CA THR A 71 -13.40 -10.70 -9.14
C THR A 71 -14.73 -10.79 -9.87
N LEU A 72 -15.85 -10.97 -9.15
CA LEU A 72 -17.18 -11.00 -9.74
C LEU A 72 -17.51 -9.67 -10.44
N LEU A 73 -17.20 -8.53 -9.83
CA LEU A 73 -17.39 -7.22 -10.45
C LEU A 73 -16.53 -7.01 -11.72
N MET A 74 -15.32 -7.53 -11.74
CA MET A 74 -14.48 -7.50 -12.94
C MET A 74 -15.05 -8.40 -14.04
N GLU A 75 -15.53 -9.59 -13.69
CA GLU A 75 -16.20 -10.52 -14.62
C GLU A 75 -17.52 -9.89 -15.13
N GLN A 76 -18.30 -9.22 -14.28
CA GLN A 76 -19.47 -8.45 -14.67
C GLN A 76 -19.15 -7.39 -15.71
N SER A 77 -18.12 -6.58 -15.46
CA SER A 77 -17.70 -5.53 -16.40
C SER A 77 -17.32 -6.12 -17.76
N ALA A 78 -16.58 -7.22 -17.75
CA ALA A 78 -16.16 -7.89 -18.99
C ALA A 78 -17.37 -8.50 -19.75
N LEU A 79 -18.29 -9.18 -19.06
CA LEU A 79 -19.49 -9.75 -19.69
C LEU A 79 -20.40 -8.66 -20.26
N ASN A 80 -20.66 -7.60 -19.50
CA ASN A 80 -21.49 -6.49 -19.97
C ASN A 80 -20.87 -5.80 -21.20
N GLN A 81 -19.53 -5.70 -21.26
CA GLN A 81 -18.83 -5.17 -22.42
C GLN A 81 -18.97 -6.09 -23.64
N ILE A 82 -18.88 -7.41 -23.45
CA ILE A 82 -19.07 -8.40 -24.53
C ILE A 82 -20.50 -8.33 -25.09
N PHE A 83 -21.51 -8.27 -24.22
CA PHE A 83 -22.90 -8.18 -24.66
C PHE A 83 -23.21 -6.84 -25.34
N TYR A 84 -22.63 -5.75 -24.86
CA TYR A 84 -22.75 -4.45 -25.49
C TYR A 84 -22.10 -4.42 -26.89
N ASP A 85 -20.88 -4.94 -27.05
CA ASP A 85 -20.19 -5.02 -28.33
C ASP A 85 -20.93 -5.96 -29.32
N ALA A 86 -21.52 -7.04 -28.84
CA ALA A 86 -22.34 -7.93 -29.66
C ALA A 86 -23.64 -7.25 -30.15
N PHE A 87 -24.25 -6.43 -29.32
CA PHE A 87 -25.42 -5.62 -29.71
C PHE A 87 -25.06 -4.55 -30.74
N GLU A 88 -24.00 -3.76 -30.51
CA GLU A 88 -23.51 -2.74 -31.45
C GLU A 88 -23.19 -3.33 -32.82
N ARG A 89 -22.74 -4.58 -32.88
CA ARG A 89 -22.48 -5.30 -34.14
C ARG A 89 -23.70 -5.99 -34.74
N GLY A 90 -24.90 -5.74 -34.21
CA GLY A 90 -26.15 -6.37 -34.66
C GLY A 90 -26.24 -7.88 -34.45
N ARG A 91 -25.40 -8.46 -33.56
CA ARG A 91 -25.40 -9.87 -33.23
C ARG A 91 -26.30 -10.24 -32.05
N LEU A 92 -26.85 -9.27 -31.38
CA LEU A 92 -27.86 -9.40 -30.33
C LEU A 92 -28.97 -8.39 -30.60
N GLN A 93 -30.23 -8.80 -30.36
CA GLN A 93 -31.40 -7.92 -30.52
C GLN A 93 -31.57 -6.95 -29.37
N GLN A 94 -31.02 -7.26 -28.20
CA GLN A 94 -31.13 -6.40 -26.99
C GLN A 94 -29.88 -6.55 -26.13
N VAL A 95 -29.55 -5.46 -25.38
CA VAL A 95 -28.47 -5.45 -24.40
C VAL A 95 -29.01 -5.95 -23.06
N PHE A 96 -28.37 -6.97 -22.48
CA PHE A 96 -28.62 -7.31 -21.09
C PHE A 96 -27.51 -6.79 -20.18
N LYS A 97 -27.90 -6.17 -19.09
CA LYS A 97 -27.00 -5.71 -18.04
C LYS A 97 -27.00 -6.72 -16.89
N LEU A 98 -25.96 -7.52 -16.83
CA LEU A 98 -25.76 -8.45 -15.72
C LEU A 98 -25.30 -7.69 -14.47
N LYS A 99 -25.84 -8.09 -13.32
CA LYS A 99 -25.47 -7.55 -12.01
C LYS A 99 -24.95 -8.70 -11.15
N ALA A 100 -23.65 -8.65 -10.80
CA ALA A 100 -23.06 -9.64 -9.91
C ALA A 100 -23.61 -9.51 -8.49
N PRO A 101 -23.76 -10.63 -7.75
CA PRO A 101 -24.13 -10.61 -6.35
C PRO A 101 -22.96 -10.08 -5.52
N ALA A 102 -22.83 -8.76 -5.49
CA ALA A 102 -21.78 -8.07 -4.75
C ALA A 102 -22.33 -7.63 -3.40
N LYS A 103 -21.71 -8.08 -2.31
CA LYS A 103 -21.93 -7.47 -0.99
C LYS A 103 -21.32 -6.08 -0.98
N ASN A 104 -22.02 -5.11 -0.40
CA ASN A 104 -21.46 -3.78 -0.16
C ASN A 104 -20.13 -3.92 0.57
N ARG A 105 -19.08 -3.43 -0.06
CA ARG A 105 -17.73 -3.51 0.49
C ARG A 105 -17.43 -2.22 1.23
N THR A 106 -17.31 -2.29 2.54
CA THR A 106 -16.59 -1.25 3.28
C THR A 106 -15.14 -1.19 2.75
N PRO A 107 -14.63 0.00 2.44
CA PRO A 107 -13.23 0.15 2.07
C PRO A 107 -12.38 -0.37 3.23
N THR A 108 -11.72 -1.50 3.04
CA THR A 108 -10.79 -2.03 4.03
C THR A 108 -9.50 -1.22 3.96
N ARG A 109 -9.06 -0.69 5.10
CA ARG A 109 -7.71 -0.17 5.30
C ARG A 109 -6.73 -1.23 4.80
N ARG A 110 -5.72 -0.81 4.07
CA ARG A 110 -4.67 -1.75 3.65
C ARG A 110 -3.58 -1.81 4.71
N ALA A 111 -3.10 -3.01 4.97
CA ALA A 111 -2.03 -3.27 5.91
C ALA A 111 -0.78 -2.43 5.56
N GLY A 112 -0.40 -1.52 6.46
CA GLY A 112 0.87 -0.80 6.46
C GLY A 112 1.73 -1.25 7.63
N PHE A 113 2.85 -0.58 7.84
CA PHE A 113 3.66 -0.68 9.06
C PHE A 113 3.55 0.66 9.80
N ASP A 114 3.34 0.62 11.10
CA ASP A 114 3.55 1.79 11.95
C ASP A 114 5.05 2.08 12.14
N ALA A 115 5.39 3.15 12.84
CA ALA A 115 6.78 3.58 13.01
C ALA A 115 7.64 2.54 13.75
N GLU A 116 7.09 1.89 14.78
CA GLU A 116 7.78 0.86 15.58
C GLU A 116 7.97 -0.43 14.76
N GLU A 117 6.91 -0.89 14.10
CA GLU A 117 6.96 -2.05 13.20
C GLU A 117 7.95 -1.82 12.05
N TYR A 118 7.99 -0.59 11.50
CA TYR A 118 8.93 -0.24 10.43
C TYR A 118 10.37 -0.19 10.95
N ALA A 119 10.62 0.33 12.13
CA ALA A 119 11.95 0.30 12.77
C ALA A 119 12.41 -1.15 12.99
N THR A 120 11.52 -2.02 13.46
CA THR A 120 11.78 -3.45 13.63
C THR A 120 12.04 -4.12 12.29
N LEU A 121 11.21 -3.87 11.28
CA LEU A 121 11.40 -4.35 9.91
C LEU A 121 12.81 -4.01 9.40
N THR A 122 13.23 -2.76 9.50
CA THR A 122 14.52 -2.29 8.96
C THR A 122 15.71 -2.91 9.70
N ARG A 123 15.61 -3.08 11.02
CA ARG A 123 16.63 -3.77 11.83
C ARG A 123 16.83 -5.20 11.38
N TYR A 124 15.76 -6.00 11.28
CA TYR A 124 15.84 -7.39 10.87
C TYR A 124 16.15 -7.56 9.37
N LEU A 125 15.81 -6.58 8.55
CA LEU A 125 16.16 -6.59 7.12
C LEU A 125 17.69 -6.49 6.92
N ARG A 126 18.40 -5.76 7.78
CA ARG A 126 19.89 -5.76 7.82
C ARG A 126 20.42 -7.16 8.17
N SER A 127 19.92 -7.78 9.23
CA SER A 127 20.30 -9.15 9.62
C SER A 127 20.02 -10.18 8.51
N TYR A 128 18.93 -9.98 7.76
CA TYR A 128 18.56 -10.82 6.62
C TYR A 128 19.53 -10.65 5.45
N ARG A 129 19.93 -9.42 5.13
CA ARG A 129 20.95 -9.10 4.13
C ARG A 129 22.28 -9.76 4.48
N ASP A 130 22.70 -9.62 5.72
CA ASP A 130 24.00 -10.05 6.20
C ASP A 130 24.03 -11.54 6.56
N CYS A 131 22.90 -12.23 6.44
CA CYS A 131 22.75 -13.66 6.75
C CYS A 131 23.11 -14.02 8.20
N VAL A 132 22.77 -13.16 9.16
CA VAL A 132 23.11 -13.33 10.58
C VAL A 132 21.86 -13.51 11.46
N GLY A 133 22.07 -13.92 12.72
CA GLY A 133 21.00 -14.11 13.70
C GLY A 133 19.95 -15.12 13.24
N VAL A 134 18.67 -14.80 13.40
CA VAL A 134 17.55 -15.66 13.00
C VAL A 134 17.51 -15.96 11.49
N PHE A 135 18.27 -15.23 10.69
CA PHE A 135 18.38 -15.41 9.25
C PHE A 135 19.68 -16.07 8.80
N ALA A 136 20.53 -16.52 9.74
CA ALA A 136 21.74 -17.28 9.42
C ALA A 136 21.36 -18.56 8.65
N ASP A 137 22.01 -18.80 7.52
CA ASP A 137 21.89 -20.04 6.75
C ASP A 137 23.17 -20.29 5.97
N LYS A 138 23.93 -21.29 6.40
CA LYS A 138 25.22 -21.68 5.80
C LYS A 138 25.06 -22.30 4.40
N ARG A 139 23.85 -22.71 4.01
CA ARG A 139 23.60 -23.37 2.72
C ARG A 139 23.25 -22.41 1.59
N LEU A 140 23.25 -21.09 1.86
CA LEU A 140 22.94 -20.10 0.84
C LEU A 140 24.06 -20.00 -0.18
N ASN A 141 23.72 -20.21 -1.45
CA ASN A 141 24.61 -19.92 -2.56
C ASN A 141 24.71 -18.41 -2.84
N ALA A 142 25.66 -18.02 -3.70
CA ALA A 142 25.90 -16.62 -4.06
C ALA A 142 24.64 -15.91 -4.59
N TRP A 143 23.84 -16.59 -5.42
CA TRP A 143 22.59 -16.06 -5.96
C TRP A 143 21.59 -15.71 -4.86
N HIS A 144 21.34 -16.60 -3.91
CA HIS A 144 20.43 -16.33 -2.81
C HIS A 144 20.93 -15.21 -1.90
N LYS A 145 22.23 -15.09 -1.67
CA LYS A 145 22.81 -13.96 -0.94
C LYS A 145 22.55 -12.64 -1.68
N MET A 146 22.77 -12.62 -2.99
CA MET A 146 22.47 -11.46 -3.86
C MET A 146 20.97 -11.11 -3.81
N GLN A 147 20.07 -12.10 -3.85
CA GLN A 147 18.63 -11.86 -3.73
C GLN A 147 18.25 -11.25 -2.37
N ARG A 148 18.89 -11.65 -1.28
CA ARG A 148 18.68 -11.05 0.05
C ARG A 148 19.18 -9.61 0.09
N GLN A 149 20.34 -9.35 -0.50
CA GLN A 149 20.90 -8.00 -0.62
C GLN A 149 19.98 -7.11 -1.45
N GLN A 150 19.54 -7.56 -2.62
CA GLN A 150 18.60 -6.83 -3.47
C GLN A 150 17.26 -6.57 -2.74
N MET A 151 16.72 -7.54 -2.01
CA MET A 151 15.50 -7.35 -1.22
C MET A 151 15.67 -6.28 -0.15
N TYR A 152 16.81 -6.21 0.52
CA TYR A 152 17.13 -5.15 1.48
C TYR A 152 17.03 -3.76 0.83
N TYR A 153 17.72 -3.55 -0.28
CA TYR A 153 17.71 -2.27 -0.98
C TYR A 153 16.33 -1.95 -1.58
N PHE A 154 15.66 -2.94 -2.15
CA PHE A 154 14.35 -2.76 -2.77
C PHE A 154 13.25 -2.37 -1.76
N VAL A 155 13.20 -3.04 -0.62
CA VAL A 155 12.24 -2.74 0.46
C VAL A 155 12.44 -1.33 1.01
N LEU A 156 13.69 -0.95 1.29
CA LEU A 156 13.99 0.39 1.78
C LEU A 156 13.70 1.46 0.73
N PHE A 157 14.01 1.19 -0.54
CA PHE A 157 13.70 2.10 -1.63
C PHE A 157 12.18 2.34 -1.77
N LEU A 158 11.37 1.28 -1.76
CA LEU A 158 9.91 1.40 -1.84
C LEU A 158 9.34 2.23 -0.68
N ALA A 159 9.84 2.01 0.53
CA ALA A 159 9.41 2.73 1.72
C ALA A 159 9.85 4.21 1.76
N ASN A 160 10.86 4.59 0.95
CA ASN A 160 11.38 5.96 0.88
C ASN A 160 11.03 6.69 -0.43
N SER A 161 10.33 6.06 -1.35
CA SER A 161 9.89 6.65 -2.62
C SER A 161 8.39 6.67 -2.82
N GLY A 162 7.67 5.76 -2.14
CA GLY A 162 6.24 5.57 -2.32
C GLY A 162 5.84 5.05 -3.71
N LEU A 163 6.78 4.62 -4.55
CA LEU A 163 6.53 4.05 -5.88
C LEU A 163 5.65 2.79 -5.82
N ARG A 164 4.91 2.54 -6.90
CA ARG A 164 4.28 1.22 -7.06
C ARG A 164 5.35 0.17 -7.31
N VAL A 165 5.16 -1.01 -6.77
CA VAL A 165 6.09 -2.15 -6.97
C VAL A 165 6.37 -2.41 -8.45
N GLY A 166 5.33 -2.30 -9.31
CA GLY A 166 5.48 -2.48 -10.76
C GLY A 166 6.30 -1.38 -11.43
N GLU A 167 6.17 -0.14 -10.98
CA GLU A 167 6.97 1.00 -11.48
C GLU A 167 8.44 0.82 -11.10
N ALA A 168 8.70 0.53 -9.82
CA ALA A 168 10.06 0.30 -9.34
C ALA A 168 10.77 -0.86 -10.09
N ARG A 169 10.05 -1.92 -10.43
CA ARG A 169 10.60 -3.10 -11.13
C ARG A 169 11.10 -2.83 -12.55
N GLU A 170 10.55 -1.84 -13.21
CA GLU A 170 10.89 -1.49 -14.59
C GLU A 170 12.00 -0.41 -14.67
N MET A 171 12.49 0.08 -13.53
CA MET A 171 13.47 1.15 -13.47
C MET A 171 14.81 0.73 -14.05
N LEU A 172 15.38 1.63 -14.85
CA LEU A 172 16.77 1.60 -15.31
C LEU A 172 17.59 2.59 -14.48
N TRP A 173 18.91 2.41 -14.42
CA TRP A 173 19.80 3.41 -13.80
C TRP A 173 19.74 4.77 -14.51
N SER A 174 19.40 4.79 -15.80
CA SER A 174 19.15 6.02 -16.58
C SER A 174 17.92 6.81 -16.15
N ASP A 175 17.01 6.18 -15.41
CA ASP A 175 15.80 6.85 -14.90
C ASP A 175 16.06 7.60 -13.58
N ILE A 176 17.28 7.51 -13.02
CA ILE A 176 17.60 8.07 -11.71
C ILE A 176 18.59 9.23 -11.88
N LYS A 177 18.18 10.40 -11.41
CA LYS A 177 19.06 11.56 -11.22
C LYS A 177 19.46 11.61 -9.75
N PHE A 178 20.74 11.46 -9.47
CA PHE A 178 21.31 11.50 -8.12
C PHE A 178 21.64 12.93 -7.71
N ASP A 179 21.77 13.13 -6.41
CA ASP A 179 22.24 14.37 -5.77
C ASP A 179 21.47 15.62 -6.19
N VAL A 180 20.14 15.46 -6.35
CA VAL A 180 19.28 16.61 -6.61
C VAL A 180 19.15 17.39 -5.30
N ALA A 181 19.60 18.64 -5.31
CA ALA A 181 19.49 19.53 -4.16
C ALA A 181 18.00 19.82 -3.82
N VAL A 182 17.72 19.96 -2.54
CA VAL A 182 16.40 20.36 -2.04
C VAL A 182 16.49 21.81 -1.57
N ASP A 183 15.69 22.67 -2.18
CA ASP A 183 15.65 24.08 -1.83
C ASP A 183 15.39 24.28 -0.32
N GLY A 184 16.19 25.14 0.30
CA GLY A 184 16.09 25.42 1.72
C GLY A 184 16.60 24.30 2.66
N SER A 185 17.35 23.31 2.13
CA SER A 185 17.92 22.21 2.91
C SER A 185 19.29 21.81 2.36
N ASP A 186 20.21 21.41 3.24
CA ASP A 186 21.48 20.77 2.85
C ASP A 186 21.34 19.33 2.35
N SER A 187 20.10 18.83 2.33
CA SER A 187 19.81 17.46 1.92
C SER A 187 19.79 17.31 0.41
N VAL A 188 20.27 16.17 -0.06
CA VAL A 188 20.14 15.75 -1.45
C VAL A 188 19.25 14.52 -1.58
N ILE A 189 18.50 14.45 -2.67
CA ILE A 189 17.58 13.35 -2.95
C ILE A 189 17.91 12.67 -4.28
N ALA A 190 17.34 11.52 -4.53
CA ALA A 190 17.26 10.93 -5.86
C ALA A 190 15.89 11.31 -6.48
N GLU A 191 15.94 11.83 -7.70
CA GLU A 191 14.75 12.03 -8.53
C GLU A 191 14.62 10.87 -9.51
N VAL A 192 13.44 10.24 -9.56
CA VAL A 192 13.18 9.05 -10.37
C VAL A 192 12.15 9.37 -11.43
N ARG A 193 12.53 9.18 -12.69
CA ARG A 193 11.61 9.29 -13.83
C ARG A 193 10.80 8.00 -13.99
N VAL A 194 9.48 8.09 -13.85
CA VAL A 194 8.56 6.98 -14.11
C VAL A 194 7.99 7.14 -15.52
N SER A 195 8.33 6.20 -16.41
CA SER A 195 7.91 6.24 -17.80
C SER A 195 6.41 5.89 -17.99
N LYS A 196 5.81 6.34 -19.11
CA LYS A 196 4.40 6.05 -19.48
C LYS A 196 4.09 4.55 -19.63
N ALA A 197 5.10 3.71 -19.86
CA ALA A 197 4.92 2.28 -20.16
C ALA A 197 4.34 1.46 -18.99
N THR A 198 4.37 1.98 -17.77
CA THR A 198 3.92 1.29 -16.56
C THR A 198 2.46 1.56 -16.18
N LYS A 199 1.49 1.37 -17.08
CA LYS A 199 0.03 1.52 -16.87
C LYS A 199 -0.51 2.95 -16.86
N LYS A 200 -1.24 3.34 -17.92
CA LYS A 200 -2.24 4.44 -18.00
C LYS A 200 -1.89 5.75 -17.25
N GLY A 201 -0.63 6.00 -16.95
CA GLY A 201 -0.18 7.21 -16.28
C GLY A 201 0.66 8.08 -17.22
N GLU A 202 0.62 9.38 -17.01
CA GLU A 202 1.58 10.29 -17.61
C GLU A 202 2.96 10.04 -17.02
N ALA A 203 4.02 10.32 -17.81
CA ALA A 203 5.38 10.30 -17.30
C ALA A 203 5.47 11.32 -16.15
N ARG A 204 6.05 10.90 -15.02
CA ARG A 204 6.22 11.78 -13.86
C ARG A 204 7.59 11.60 -13.24
N PHE A 205 8.02 12.58 -12.50
CA PHE A 205 9.19 12.51 -11.64
C PHE A 205 8.75 12.26 -10.21
N VAL A 206 9.44 11.37 -9.52
CA VAL A 206 9.19 11.03 -8.12
C VAL A 206 10.38 11.51 -7.29
N GLN A 207 10.10 12.38 -6.34
CA GLN A 207 11.08 12.87 -5.38
C GLN A 207 11.16 11.87 -4.23
N THR A 208 12.34 11.32 -3.99
CA THR A 208 12.55 10.34 -2.93
C THR A 208 12.87 11.03 -1.59
N GLN A 209 12.84 10.28 -0.50
CA GLN A 209 13.44 10.75 0.75
C GLN A 209 14.97 10.79 0.62
N PRO A 210 15.67 11.65 1.38
CA PRO A 210 17.14 11.78 1.29
C PRO A 210 17.90 10.46 1.44
N ASN A 211 17.43 9.59 2.33
CA ASN A 211 18.02 8.29 2.56
C ASN A 211 18.03 7.38 1.31
N ALA A 212 17.08 7.56 0.39
CA ALA A 212 17.03 6.76 -0.84
C ALA A 212 18.18 7.08 -1.80
N ASN A 213 18.67 8.30 -1.82
CA ASN A 213 19.82 8.69 -2.65
C ASN A 213 21.07 7.89 -2.30
N SER A 214 21.49 7.94 -1.04
CA SER A 214 22.66 7.18 -0.55
C SER A 214 22.47 5.67 -0.61
N LEU A 215 21.22 5.20 -0.42
CA LEU A 215 20.87 3.79 -0.55
C LEU A 215 21.07 3.27 -1.98
N LEU A 216 20.55 4.00 -2.97
CA LEU A 216 20.66 3.63 -4.39
C LEU A 216 22.12 3.69 -4.89
N LYS A 217 22.93 4.66 -4.43
CA LYS A 217 24.36 4.71 -4.74
C LYS A 217 25.09 3.47 -4.25
N ARG A 218 24.89 3.10 -2.98
CA ARG A 218 25.49 1.87 -2.41
C ARG A 218 24.99 0.60 -3.11
N TRP A 219 23.74 0.56 -3.53
CA TRP A 219 23.24 -0.54 -4.32
C TRP A 219 23.90 -0.61 -5.70
N ARG A 220 24.10 0.53 -6.36
CA ARG A 220 24.75 0.60 -7.67
C ARG A 220 26.20 0.10 -7.60
N GLU A 221 26.95 0.45 -6.54
CA GLU A 221 28.31 0.00 -6.30
C GLU A 221 28.42 -1.52 -6.14
N THR A 222 27.42 -2.15 -5.52
CA THR A 222 27.41 -3.59 -5.22
C THR A 222 26.68 -4.43 -6.26
N SER A 223 25.89 -3.79 -7.13
CA SER A 223 25.12 -4.48 -8.17
C SER A 223 26.04 -4.94 -9.31
N PRO A 224 25.90 -6.19 -9.79
CA PRO A 224 26.61 -6.66 -10.98
C PRO A 224 26.12 -5.97 -12.27
N TYR A 225 24.95 -5.32 -12.23
CA TYR A 225 24.35 -4.59 -13.34
C TYR A 225 24.22 -3.12 -12.93
N ASN A 226 25.21 -2.30 -13.25
CA ASN A 226 25.31 -0.92 -12.80
C ASN A 226 25.52 0.11 -13.91
N LYS A 227 25.45 -0.33 -15.18
CA LYS A 227 25.56 0.54 -16.34
C LYS A 227 24.29 1.38 -16.51
N HIS A 228 24.38 2.47 -17.24
CA HIS A 228 23.32 3.45 -17.44
C HIS A 228 21.99 2.82 -17.88
N ASN A 229 22.02 1.86 -18.78
CA ASN A 229 20.82 1.21 -19.33
C ASN A 229 20.48 -0.14 -18.66
N ASP A 230 21.19 -0.51 -17.60
CA ASP A 230 20.88 -1.73 -16.86
C ASP A 230 19.65 -1.53 -15.95
N LEU A 231 18.95 -2.65 -15.70
CA LEU A 231 17.88 -2.68 -14.70
C LEU A 231 18.45 -2.46 -13.30
N VAL A 232 17.84 -1.57 -12.54
CA VAL A 232 18.17 -1.36 -11.12
C VAL A 232 17.87 -2.64 -10.31
N TRP A 233 16.77 -3.32 -10.64
CA TRP A 233 16.32 -4.53 -9.99
C TRP A 233 16.22 -5.65 -11.02
N PHE A 234 17.02 -6.68 -10.87
CA PHE A 234 17.19 -7.72 -11.86
C PHE A 234 16.79 -9.11 -11.37
N GLY A 235 16.38 -9.97 -12.29
CA GLY A 235 16.11 -11.39 -12.09
C GLY A 235 17.31 -12.25 -12.45
N GLN A 236 17.07 -13.56 -12.58
CA GLN A 236 18.09 -14.48 -13.07
C GLN A 236 18.41 -14.20 -14.54
N VAL A 237 19.66 -14.48 -14.92
CA VAL A 237 20.07 -14.49 -16.33
C VAL A 237 19.41 -15.67 -17.01
N ASP A 238 18.85 -15.45 -18.17
CA ASP A 238 18.37 -16.51 -19.03
C ASP A 238 19.52 -17.38 -19.50
N ALA A 239 19.40 -18.70 -19.37
CA ALA A 239 20.47 -19.62 -19.70
C ALA A 239 20.73 -19.72 -21.21
N GLU A 240 19.70 -19.52 -22.02
CA GLU A 240 19.75 -19.65 -23.49
C GLU A 240 20.11 -18.32 -24.15
N THR A 241 19.38 -17.23 -23.80
CA THR A 241 19.57 -15.91 -24.42
C THR A 241 20.69 -15.09 -23.80
N ARG A 242 21.19 -15.48 -22.61
CA ARG A 242 22.13 -14.70 -21.79
C ARG A 242 21.61 -13.32 -21.38
N GLU A 243 20.35 -13.03 -21.61
CA GLU A 243 19.73 -11.78 -21.21
C GLU A 243 19.37 -11.78 -19.71
N VAL A 244 19.51 -10.62 -19.11
CA VAL A 244 19.08 -10.41 -17.71
C VAL A 244 17.56 -10.36 -17.67
N ARG A 245 16.96 -11.35 -17.06
CA ARG A 245 15.49 -11.35 -16.89
C ARG A 245 15.06 -10.20 -15.97
N LYS A 246 13.94 -9.60 -16.31
CA LYS A 246 13.29 -8.66 -15.42
C LYS A 246 13.00 -9.32 -14.07
N PHE A 247 13.17 -8.56 -13.03
CA PHE A 247 12.85 -8.94 -11.67
C PHE A 247 11.37 -9.38 -11.54
N VAL A 248 11.14 -10.64 -11.25
CA VAL A 248 9.79 -11.19 -11.37
C VAL A 248 8.92 -10.87 -10.16
N ASP A 249 9.29 -11.27 -8.96
CA ASP A 249 8.50 -10.97 -7.76
C ASP A 249 9.25 -11.38 -6.47
N LEU A 250 9.61 -10.44 -5.64
CA LEU A 250 10.10 -10.72 -4.27
C LEU A 250 8.97 -10.85 -3.25
N ASN A 251 7.71 -10.67 -3.62
CA ASN A 251 6.64 -10.60 -2.63
C ASN A 251 6.55 -11.87 -1.77
N ARG A 252 6.74 -13.05 -2.37
CA ARG A 252 6.78 -14.31 -1.61
C ARG A 252 7.97 -14.36 -0.65
N GLY A 253 9.16 -13.99 -1.12
CA GLY A 253 10.36 -13.91 -0.30
C GLY A 253 10.19 -12.92 0.85
N PHE A 254 9.62 -11.75 0.57
CA PHE A 254 9.30 -10.74 1.57
C PHE A 254 8.30 -11.24 2.63
N GLN A 255 7.24 -11.95 2.21
CA GLN A 255 6.30 -12.54 3.16
C GLN A 255 6.92 -13.62 4.04
N ILE A 256 7.80 -14.46 3.48
CA ILE A 256 8.55 -15.46 4.26
C ILE A 256 9.50 -14.77 5.25
N PHE A 257 10.15 -13.69 4.83
CA PHE A 257 10.98 -12.87 5.70
C PHE A 257 10.14 -12.28 6.85
N LEU A 258 9.02 -11.60 6.55
CA LEU A 258 8.13 -10.99 7.55
C LEU A 258 7.64 -11.99 8.60
N LYS A 259 7.30 -13.21 8.17
CA LYS A 259 6.86 -14.28 9.08
C LYS A 259 7.95 -14.68 10.09
N ARG A 260 9.21 -14.53 9.72
CA ARG A 260 10.37 -14.92 10.55
C ARG A 260 10.90 -13.78 11.42
N VAL A 261 10.44 -12.56 11.24
CA VAL A 261 10.83 -11.42 12.08
C VAL A 261 10.20 -11.57 13.45
N PRO A 262 10.99 -11.70 14.53
CA PRO A 262 10.43 -11.72 15.88
C PRO A 262 9.78 -10.35 16.20
N TYR A 263 8.49 -10.40 16.59
CA TYR A 263 7.76 -9.19 16.97
C TYR A 263 6.63 -9.51 17.96
N ASN A 264 6.70 -8.98 19.16
CA ASN A 264 5.65 -9.01 20.20
C ASN A 264 4.97 -10.39 20.34
N GLU A 265 5.76 -11.47 20.48
CA GLU A 265 5.29 -12.86 20.65
C GLU A 265 4.36 -13.38 19.52
N ARG A 266 4.22 -12.64 18.42
CA ARG A 266 3.40 -13.05 17.29
C ARG A 266 4.03 -14.22 16.54
N VAL A 267 3.29 -15.33 16.40
CA VAL A 267 3.75 -16.54 15.68
C VAL A 267 4.12 -16.23 14.20
N ASP A 268 3.42 -15.32 13.58
CA ASP A 268 3.63 -14.91 12.19
C ASP A 268 4.42 -13.58 12.07
N GLY A 269 5.08 -13.14 13.13
CA GLY A 269 5.93 -11.97 13.16
C GLY A 269 5.26 -10.71 12.64
N LEU A 270 5.85 -10.08 11.61
CA LEU A 270 5.31 -8.89 10.95
C LEU A 270 4.45 -9.19 9.72
N LEU A 271 4.06 -10.46 9.46
CA LEU A 271 3.33 -10.83 8.24
C LEU A 271 1.91 -10.26 8.19
N TYR A 272 1.27 -10.13 9.34
CA TYR A 272 -0.07 -9.57 9.48
C TYR A 272 -0.03 -8.29 10.31
N ASP A 273 -0.93 -7.36 10.03
CA ASP A 273 -1.12 -6.19 10.88
C ASP A 273 -2.01 -6.50 12.11
N ARG A 274 -2.42 -5.46 12.83
CA ARG A 274 -3.27 -5.60 14.03
C ARG A 274 -4.68 -6.08 13.71
N ASP A 275 -5.14 -5.80 12.49
CA ASP A 275 -6.49 -6.15 12.03
C ASP A 275 -6.52 -7.53 11.34
N GLY A 276 -5.38 -8.23 11.27
CA GLY A 276 -5.23 -9.53 10.62
C GLY A 276 -5.07 -9.44 9.10
N ASP A 277 -4.85 -8.25 8.55
CA ASP A 277 -4.63 -8.06 7.14
C ASP A 277 -3.18 -8.40 6.75
N LYS A 278 -3.06 -9.19 5.68
CA LYS A 278 -1.76 -9.70 5.23
C LYS A 278 -0.94 -8.63 4.51
N ARG A 279 0.28 -8.43 4.96
CA ARG A 279 1.24 -7.51 4.36
C ARG A 279 1.90 -8.06 3.10
N SER A 280 2.29 -7.16 2.24
CA SER A 280 2.98 -7.41 0.97
C SER A 280 3.96 -6.27 0.68
N LEU A 281 4.74 -6.37 -0.38
CA LEU A 281 5.58 -5.25 -0.85
C LEU A 281 4.77 -3.97 -1.10
N TYR A 282 3.49 -4.10 -1.50
CA TYR A 282 2.63 -2.94 -1.67
C TYR A 282 2.31 -2.21 -0.34
N SER A 283 2.41 -2.90 0.79
CA SER A 283 2.27 -2.32 2.12
C SER A 283 3.29 -1.22 2.41
N LEU A 284 4.49 -1.29 1.79
CA LEU A 284 5.53 -0.28 1.93
C LEU A 284 5.12 1.08 1.37
N ARG A 285 4.32 1.08 0.29
CA ARG A 285 3.76 2.32 -0.23
C ARG A 285 2.73 2.94 0.72
N HIS A 286 1.95 2.10 1.43
CA HIS A 286 1.05 2.57 2.47
C HIS A 286 1.84 3.13 3.66
N THR A 287 2.89 2.42 4.08
CA THR A 287 3.82 2.88 5.11
C THR A 287 4.43 4.24 4.76
N TYR A 288 4.93 4.41 3.52
CA TYR A 288 5.43 5.70 3.05
C TYR A 288 4.40 6.82 3.23
N ALA A 289 3.18 6.61 2.73
CA ALA A 289 2.14 7.62 2.82
C ALA A 289 1.76 7.95 4.28
N THR A 290 1.58 6.92 5.12
CA THR A 290 1.27 7.10 6.55
C THR A 290 2.35 7.90 7.25
N LEU A 291 3.62 7.49 7.15
CA LEU A 291 4.74 8.15 7.82
C LEU A 291 4.96 9.58 7.32
N ARG A 292 4.71 9.88 6.03
CA ARG A 292 4.78 11.24 5.50
C ARG A 292 3.66 12.12 6.04
N LEU A 293 2.44 11.60 6.09
CA LEU A 293 1.31 12.32 6.67
C LEU A 293 1.45 12.49 8.18
N GLU A 294 1.94 11.48 8.92
CA GLU A 294 2.18 11.58 10.37
C GLU A 294 3.19 12.66 10.72
N LYS A 295 4.21 12.88 9.90
CA LYS A 295 5.18 13.98 10.09
C LYS A 295 4.57 15.37 9.86
N GLY A 296 3.51 15.46 9.07
CA GLY A 296 2.82 16.72 8.79
C GLY A 296 3.56 17.71 7.89
N ASP A 297 4.66 17.31 7.28
CA ASP A 297 5.55 18.14 6.47
C ASP A 297 5.26 18.08 4.96
N VAL A 298 4.18 17.41 4.57
CA VAL A 298 3.74 17.28 3.15
C VAL A 298 2.23 17.44 3.04
N SER A 299 1.78 18.20 2.03
CA SER A 299 0.37 18.31 1.73
C SER A 299 -0.17 17.00 1.12
N VAL A 300 -1.48 16.74 1.31
CA VAL A 300 -2.16 15.59 0.69
C VAL A 300 -2.06 15.64 -0.82
N TYR A 301 -2.11 16.84 -1.39
CA TYR A 301 -1.99 17.07 -2.83
C TYR A 301 -0.59 16.69 -3.35
N ASP A 302 0.46 17.22 -2.73
CA ASP A 302 1.84 16.94 -3.15
C ASP A 302 2.19 15.46 -2.98
N LEU A 303 1.74 14.85 -1.88
CA LEU A 303 1.90 13.43 -1.66
C LEU A 303 1.20 12.60 -2.75
N ALA A 304 -0.03 12.97 -3.12
CA ALA A 304 -0.79 12.29 -4.18
C ALA A 304 -0.10 12.42 -5.55
N MET A 305 0.40 13.62 -5.88
CA MET A 305 1.15 13.88 -7.11
C MET A 305 2.43 13.07 -7.16
N ASN A 306 3.26 13.12 -6.10
CA ASN A 306 4.51 12.36 -6.02
C ASN A 306 4.25 10.85 -6.13
N MET A 307 3.26 10.33 -5.44
CA MET A 307 2.88 8.92 -5.50
C MET A 307 2.20 8.53 -6.83
N GLY A 308 1.71 9.48 -7.63
CA GLY A 308 0.94 9.22 -8.86
C GLY A 308 -0.40 8.54 -8.57
N CYS A 309 -1.18 9.12 -7.66
CA CYS A 309 -2.54 8.69 -7.35
C CYS A 309 -3.46 9.91 -7.20
N LYS A 310 -4.77 9.66 -7.17
CA LYS A 310 -5.75 10.72 -6.95
C LYS A 310 -5.76 11.13 -5.47
N VAL A 311 -5.97 12.41 -5.18
CA VAL A 311 -6.13 12.95 -3.82
C VAL A 311 -7.17 12.16 -3.03
N ALA A 312 -8.33 11.88 -3.63
CA ALA A 312 -9.38 11.06 -3.03
C ALA A 312 -8.91 9.65 -2.58
N GLN A 313 -7.86 9.08 -3.21
CA GLN A 313 -7.30 7.81 -2.75
C GLN A 313 -6.49 7.97 -1.47
N ILE A 314 -5.79 9.09 -1.31
CA ILE A 314 -5.10 9.41 -0.06
C ILE A 314 -6.12 9.66 1.05
N GLU A 315 -7.12 10.49 0.79
CA GLU A 315 -8.18 10.79 1.77
C GLU A 315 -8.92 9.53 2.22
N ASN A 316 -9.36 8.68 1.29
CA ASN A 316 -10.09 7.44 1.61
C ASN A 316 -9.28 6.41 2.40
N HIS A 317 -7.96 6.37 2.21
CA HIS A 317 -7.11 5.37 2.88
C HIS A 317 -6.44 5.88 4.14
N TYR A 318 -6.25 7.21 4.29
CA TYR A 318 -5.45 7.82 5.35
C TYR A 318 -6.18 8.93 6.12
N SER A 319 -7.52 9.04 5.98
CA SER A 319 -8.33 10.04 6.69
C SER A 319 -8.12 10.02 8.20
N HIS A 320 -7.95 8.82 8.80
CA HIS A 320 -7.68 8.66 10.22
C HIS A 320 -6.37 9.33 10.67
N VAL A 321 -5.31 9.27 9.85
CA VAL A 321 -4.02 9.94 10.10
C VAL A 321 -4.20 11.45 10.02
N LEU A 322 -4.89 11.93 8.98
CA LEU A 322 -5.17 13.35 8.79
C LEU A 322 -5.98 13.93 9.94
N THR A 323 -6.95 13.19 10.46
CA THR A 323 -7.76 13.63 11.63
C THR A 323 -6.89 13.74 12.89
N GLN A 324 -5.98 12.79 13.13
CA GLN A 324 -5.08 12.84 14.27
C GLN A 324 -4.12 14.03 14.19
N GLN A 325 -3.54 14.30 13.01
CA GLN A 325 -2.66 15.46 12.81
C GLN A 325 -3.39 16.79 12.99
N ARG A 326 -4.61 16.87 12.46
CA ARG A 326 -5.44 18.07 12.57
C ARG A 326 -6.16 18.19 13.89
N ARG A 327 -5.87 17.32 14.89
CA ARG A 327 -6.51 17.39 16.21
C ARG A 327 -6.42 18.81 16.80
N HIS A 328 -5.24 19.40 16.78
CA HIS A 328 -5.05 20.76 17.25
C HIS A 328 -5.85 21.80 16.45
N GLU A 329 -5.90 21.66 15.11
CA GLU A 329 -6.70 22.54 14.26
C GLU A 329 -8.21 22.34 14.48
N ILE A 330 -8.66 21.10 14.62
CA ILE A 330 -10.07 20.74 14.83
C ILE A 330 -10.54 21.18 16.21
N THR A 331 -9.65 21.13 17.22
CA THR A 331 -9.97 21.50 18.60
C THR A 331 -9.66 22.97 18.93
N LYS A 332 -9.13 23.74 17.97
CA LYS A 332 -8.98 25.21 18.13
C LYS A 332 -10.36 25.85 18.34
N THR A 333 -10.79 25.96 19.56
CA THR A 333 -11.84 26.88 19.94
C THR A 333 -11.25 28.28 19.82
N LYS A 334 -11.77 29.13 18.95
CA LYS A 334 -11.53 30.57 19.03
C LYS A 334 -12.18 31.02 20.33
N ARG A 335 -11.47 30.89 21.44
CA ARG A 335 -11.82 31.65 22.64
C ARG A 335 -11.57 33.12 22.29
N LYS A 336 -12.62 33.81 21.87
CA LYS A 336 -12.64 35.28 21.81
C LYS A 336 -12.50 35.91 23.18
N THR A 337 -12.24 35.13 24.24
CA THR A 337 -12.26 35.59 25.65
C THR A 337 -10.88 35.73 26.28
N ALA A 338 -9.77 35.34 25.64
CA ALA A 338 -8.47 35.60 26.24
C ALA A 338 -7.80 36.90 25.75
N ALA A 339 -8.04 37.28 24.49
CA ALA A 339 -7.50 38.55 23.98
C ALA A 339 -8.27 39.78 24.42
N VAL A 340 -9.55 39.64 24.83
CA VAL A 340 -10.35 40.76 25.38
C VAL A 340 -10.03 40.99 26.87
N VAL A 341 -9.41 39.99 27.52
CA VAL A 341 -9.00 40.18 28.95
C VAL A 341 -7.56 40.71 29.05
N GLU A 342 -6.71 40.49 28.02
CA GLU A 342 -5.37 41.13 28.02
C GLU A 342 -5.39 42.58 27.52
N ASP A 343 -6.32 42.96 26.63
CA ASP A 343 -6.44 44.35 26.14
C ASP A 343 -7.34 45.26 27.03
N VAL A 344 -7.99 44.74 28.08
CA VAL A 344 -8.77 45.50 29.05
C VAL A 344 -8.08 45.58 30.43
N VAL A 345 -6.97 44.86 30.61
CA VAL A 345 -6.11 45.00 31.77
C VAL A 345 -4.95 45.98 31.44
N ASP A 346 -5.30 47.11 30.85
CA ASP A 346 -4.41 48.26 30.83
C ASP A 346 -4.52 48.98 32.19
N ALA A 347 -3.44 48.91 32.93
CA ALA A 347 -2.91 49.87 33.88
C ALA A 347 -3.58 50.03 35.26
N GLU A 348 -4.80 49.57 35.55
CA GLU A 348 -5.41 49.77 36.88
C GLU A 348 -5.65 48.48 37.69
N ASP A 349 -5.60 47.28 37.08
CA ASP A 349 -5.89 46.01 37.76
C ASP A 349 -4.66 45.16 38.12
N GLY A 350 -3.47 45.70 38.10
CA GLY A 350 -2.25 45.02 38.58
C GLY A 350 -2.37 44.52 40.02
N PHE A 351 -3.16 45.20 40.85
CA PHE A 351 -3.38 44.85 42.25
C PHE A 351 -4.30 43.63 42.41
N ALA A 352 -5.37 43.53 41.64
CA ALA A 352 -6.31 42.42 41.68
C ALA A 352 -5.69 41.11 41.11
N LEU A 353 -4.87 41.21 40.06
CA LEU A 353 -4.15 40.09 39.49
C LEU A 353 -3.08 39.54 40.44
N GLU A 354 -2.38 40.41 41.15
CA GLU A 354 -1.38 40.00 42.14
C GLU A 354 -2.04 39.41 43.39
N ALA A 355 -3.19 39.92 43.81
CA ALA A 355 -3.98 39.32 44.87
C ALA A 355 -4.48 37.90 44.51
N LEU A 356 -4.93 37.66 43.27
CA LEU A 356 -5.30 36.35 42.77
C LEU A 356 -4.11 35.38 42.69
N LYS A 357 -2.93 35.84 42.31
CA LYS A 357 -1.69 35.02 42.30
C LYS A 357 -1.28 34.63 43.72
N ARG A 358 -1.39 35.55 44.69
CA ARG A 358 -1.11 35.29 46.10
C ARG A 358 -2.10 34.31 46.72
N PHE A 359 -3.40 34.46 46.39
CA PHE A 359 -4.43 33.49 46.81
C PHE A 359 -4.13 32.08 46.27
N ARG A 360 -3.79 31.96 45.01
CA ARG A 360 -3.41 30.65 44.40
C ARG A 360 -2.16 30.02 45.01
N ARG A 361 -1.27 30.83 45.58
CA ARG A 361 -0.09 30.33 46.30
C ARG A 361 -0.37 30.03 47.79
N GLY A 362 -1.62 30.20 48.24
CA GLY A 362 -2.00 29.98 49.63
C GLY A 362 -1.54 31.10 50.60
N GLU A 363 -1.09 32.22 50.06
CA GLU A 363 -0.57 33.37 50.81
C GLU A 363 -1.67 34.35 51.25
N LEU A 364 -2.88 34.17 50.73
CA LEU A 364 -4.05 34.98 51.02
C LEU A 364 -5.28 34.11 51.28
N SER A 365 -6.09 34.48 52.30
CA SER A 365 -7.36 33.78 52.55
C SER A 365 -8.46 34.26 51.58
N GLU A 366 -9.48 33.43 51.37
CA GLU A 366 -10.61 33.73 50.49
C GLU A 366 -11.35 35.01 50.95
N ALA A 367 -11.49 35.24 52.27
CA ALA A 367 -12.09 36.42 52.83
C ALA A 367 -11.29 37.68 52.48
N ALA A 368 -9.97 37.63 52.59
CA ALA A 368 -9.07 38.70 52.21
C ALA A 368 -9.06 39.05 50.75
N LEU A 369 -9.16 38.02 49.87
CA LEU A 369 -9.28 38.18 48.43
C LEU A 369 -10.59 38.90 48.06
N LEU A 370 -11.71 38.49 48.66
CA LEU A 370 -13.02 39.10 48.43
C LEU A 370 -13.09 40.56 48.91
N GLU A 371 -12.34 40.91 49.98
CA GLU A 371 -12.25 42.26 50.49
C GLU A 371 -11.45 43.17 49.55
N ILE A 372 -10.34 42.68 49.01
CA ILE A 372 -9.52 43.35 47.98
C ILE A 372 -10.32 43.57 46.68
N MET A 373 -11.14 42.64 46.29
CA MET A 373 -11.95 42.76 45.09
C MET A 373 -13.23 43.61 45.24
N LYS A 374 -13.59 44.03 46.48
CA LYS A 374 -14.73 44.86 46.75
C LYS A 374 -14.38 46.37 46.96
N LEU A 375 -13.11 46.68 46.96
CA LEU A 375 -12.70 48.11 47.07
C LEU A 375 -13.08 48.82 45.76
N PRO A 376 -13.82 49.97 45.85
CA PRO A 376 -14.09 50.77 44.66
C PRO A 376 -12.77 51.33 44.14
N GLN A 377 -12.60 51.29 42.86
CA GLN A 377 -11.48 51.88 42.11
C GLN A 377 -11.50 53.41 42.25
#